data_016e6da2d8a12f8101ec463922c75cc5
#
_entry.id   016e6da2d8a12f8101ec463922c75cc5
#
_cell.length_a   1.000
_cell.length_b   1.000
_cell.length_c   1.000
_cell.angle_alpha   90.00
_cell.angle_beta   90.00
_cell.angle_gamma   90.00
#
_symmetry.space_group_name_H-M   'P 1'
#
loop_
_entity.id
_entity.type
_entity.pdbx_description
1 polymer ?
#
loop_
_entity_poly.entity_id
_entity_poly.type
_entity_poly.pdbx_seq_one_letter_code
_entity_poly.pdbx_strand_id
1 'polypeptide(L)'
;MTADATPYVTEDGRQIGGVMMDLRDITLRFGGVEAIKSISFDIREGEIRAIIGPNGAGKSSMLNVISGFYKPQEGEVHFRGKKRPPMRPYQVARQGVARTFQNIALFEGMSVLDNIMTGRMGHIKSNMLAQAIWAGKAQREENENREAVERIIDFLEIQAIRKTPVGRLPYGLKKRVELARALAAEPDLLLLDEPMAGMNVEEKEDMSRFILDVNDEFGTTIALIEHDMGVVMDLSDRVVVMDYGRKIGDGTPDEVRNNQEVIDAYLGVAHD
;
A
#
# COMPACT_ATOMS: atom_id res chain seq x y z
N MET A 1 0.98 -16.96 -18.80
CA MET A 1 -0.14 -16.38 -19.55
C MET A 1 -0.56 -15.16 -18.75
N THR A 2 -0.39 -13.95 -19.27
CA THR A 2 -0.89 -12.73 -18.63
C THR A 2 -2.40 -12.83 -18.62
N ALA A 3 -3.01 -12.76 -17.44
CA ALA A 3 -4.45 -12.64 -17.30
C ALA A 3 -4.94 -11.50 -18.19
N ASP A 4 -6.13 -11.66 -18.74
CA ASP A 4 -6.75 -10.73 -19.69
C ASP A 4 -6.67 -9.30 -19.13
N ALA A 5 -5.87 -8.45 -19.77
CA ALA A 5 -5.60 -7.08 -19.32
C ALA A 5 -6.76 -6.12 -19.62
N THR A 6 -7.93 -6.66 -19.97
CA THR A 6 -9.11 -5.89 -20.34
C THR A 6 -9.70 -5.21 -19.10
N PRO A 7 -9.95 -3.89 -19.13
CA PRO A 7 -10.69 -3.20 -18.06
C PRO A 7 -12.07 -3.85 -17.85
N TYR A 8 -12.53 -3.90 -16.61
CA TYR A 8 -13.84 -4.44 -16.25
C TYR A 8 -14.51 -3.57 -15.17
N VAL A 9 -15.81 -3.78 -15.00
CA VAL A 9 -16.59 -3.12 -13.94
C VAL A 9 -16.91 -4.16 -12.88
N THR A 10 -16.66 -3.85 -11.62
CA THR A 10 -17.00 -4.69 -10.47
C THR A 10 -18.51 -4.71 -10.23
N GLU A 11 -19.00 -5.62 -9.37
CA GLU A 11 -20.45 -5.72 -9.06
C GLU A 11 -20.98 -4.46 -8.37
N ASP A 12 -20.14 -3.76 -7.60
CA ASP A 12 -20.45 -2.48 -6.94
C ASP A 12 -20.27 -1.25 -7.84
N GLY A 13 -19.91 -1.46 -9.13
CA GLY A 13 -19.85 -0.41 -10.16
C GLY A 13 -18.51 0.31 -10.28
N ARG A 14 -17.46 -0.11 -9.56
CA ARG A 14 -16.11 0.46 -9.69
C ARG A 14 -15.48 0.03 -11.02
N GLN A 15 -14.73 0.93 -11.63
CA GLN A 15 -14.01 0.66 -12.88
C GLN A 15 -12.57 0.22 -12.56
N ILE A 16 -12.27 -1.03 -12.86
CA ILE A 16 -10.91 -1.57 -12.80
C ILE A 16 -10.26 -1.40 -14.17
N GLY A 17 -9.17 -0.64 -14.19
CA GLY A 17 -8.44 -0.29 -15.41
C GLY A 17 -7.45 -1.36 -15.87
N GLY A 18 -6.50 -0.92 -16.69
CA GLY A 18 -5.43 -1.78 -17.19
C GLY A 18 -4.38 -2.12 -16.11
N VAL A 19 -3.39 -2.92 -16.49
CA VAL A 19 -2.31 -3.32 -15.59
C VAL A 19 -1.43 -2.12 -15.22
N MET A 20 -1.43 -1.73 -13.95
CA MET A 20 -0.57 -0.69 -13.40
C MET A 20 0.81 -1.23 -13.03
N MET A 21 0.83 -2.35 -12.28
CA MET A 21 2.05 -3.03 -11.85
C MET A 21 2.02 -4.47 -12.33
N ASP A 22 3.09 -4.92 -12.99
CA ASP A 22 3.23 -6.30 -13.46
C ASP A 22 4.56 -6.87 -12.97
N LEU A 23 4.48 -7.90 -12.18
CA LEU A 23 5.58 -8.61 -11.58
C LEU A 23 5.77 -9.92 -12.33
N ARG A 24 6.93 -10.11 -12.94
CA ARG A 24 7.21 -11.27 -13.80
C ARG A 24 8.39 -12.07 -13.27
N ASP A 25 8.13 -13.32 -12.91
CA ASP A 25 9.10 -14.32 -12.47
C ASP A 25 10.06 -13.82 -11.38
N ILE A 26 9.52 -13.06 -10.43
CA ILE A 26 10.29 -12.43 -9.36
C ILE A 26 10.91 -13.50 -8.48
N THR A 27 12.25 -13.50 -8.39
CA THR A 27 13.01 -14.33 -7.45
C THR A 27 13.86 -13.45 -6.55
N LEU A 28 13.72 -13.67 -5.23
CA LEU A 28 14.46 -12.95 -4.20
C LEU A 28 15.11 -13.92 -3.22
N ARG A 29 16.43 -13.79 -3.07
CA ARG A 29 17.25 -14.62 -2.19
C ARG A 29 17.96 -13.78 -1.13
N PHE A 30 18.03 -14.31 0.08
CA PHE A 30 18.84 -13.79 1.17
C PHE A 30 19.82 -14.89 1.62
N GLY A 31 21.11 -14.75 1.26
CA GLY A 31 22.08 -15.84 1.45
C GLY A 31 21.62 -17.12 0.74
N GLY A 32 21.43 -18.20 1.50
CA GLY A 32 20.95 -19.49 0.98
C GLY A 32 19.44 -19.68 0.96
N VAL A 33 18.65 -18.67 1.42
CA VAL A 33 17.19 -18.78 1.52
C VAL A 33 16.51 -18.05 0.36
N GLU A 34 15.68 -18.76 -0.40
CA GLU A 34 14.79 -18.15 -1.40
C GLU A 34 13.49 -17.67 -0.73
N ALA A 35 13.40 -16.39 -0.49
CA ALA A 35 12.21 -15.74 0.09
C ALA A 35 11.07 -15.57 -0.92
N ILE A 36 11.38 -15.47 -2.21
CA ILE A 36 10.43 -15.43 -3.33
C ILE A 36 10.98 -16.28 -4.45
N LYS A 37 10.15 -17.18 -4.99
CA LYS A 37 10.54 -18.23 -5.95
C LYS A 37 9.74 -18.09 -7.24
N SER A 38 10.22 -17.28 -8.19
CA SER A 38 9.63 -17.09 -9.51
C SER A 38 8.14 -16.74 -9.48
N ILE A 39 7.77 -15.74 -8.70
CA ILE A 39 6.37 -15.29 -8.56
C ILE A 39 6.03 -14.26 -9.64
N SER A 40 4.89 -14.49 -10.31
CA SER A 40 4.29 -13.56 -11.27
C SER A 40 2.85 -13.25 -10.89
N PHE A 41 2.50 -11.96 -10.81
CA PHE A 41 1.12 -11.45 -10.69
C PHE A 41 1.07 -9.97 -11.06
N ASP A 42 -0.14 -9.46 -11.29
CA ASP A 42 -0.38 -8.07 -11.64
C ASP A 42 -1.21 -7.33 -10.58
N ILE A 43 -1.16 -6.00 -10.63
CA ILE A 43 -2.03 -5.08 -9.91
C ILE A 43 -2.61 -4.13 -10.96
N ARG A 44 -3.94 -3.95 -10.98
CA ARG A 44 -4.65 -3.14 -11.97
C ARG A 44 -5.00 -1.77 -11.42
N GLU A 45 -5.19 -0.79 -12.30
CA GLU A 45 -5.60 0.56 -11.92
C GLU A 45 -6.98 0.53 -11.25
N GLY A 46 -7.11 1.16 -10.08
CA GLY A 46 -8.35 1.23 -9.31
C GLY A 46 -8.71 -0.02 -8.53
N GLU A 47 -7.93 -1.12 -8.60
CA GLU A 47 -8.24 -2.31 -7.79
C GLU A 47 -7.69 -2.23 -6.36
N ILE A 48 -8.33 -2.96 -5.46
CA ILE A 48 -7.80 -3.34 -4.16
C ILE A 48 -7.28 -4.77 -4.27
N ARG A 49 -5.95 -4.92 -4.30
CA ARG A 49 -5.24 -6.19 -4.45
C ARG A 49 -4.70 -6.66 -3.11
N ALA A 50 -5.21 -7.77 -2.58
CA ALA A 50 -4.64 -8.38 -1.37
C ALA A 50 -3.48 -9.32 -1.69
N ILE A 51 -2.49 -9.34 -0.81
CA ILE A 51 -1.37 -10.30 -0.80
C ILE A 51 -1.42 -11.03 0.54
N ILE A 52 -1.82 -12.28 0.55
CA ILE A 52 -2.02 -13.06 1.76
C ILE A 52 -1.14 -14.30 1.82
N GLY A 53 -1.14 -14.98 2.95
CA GLY A 53 -0.38 -16.22 3.17
C GLY A 53 0.13 -16.34 4.60
N PRO A 54 0.64 -17.51 5.00
CA PRO A 54 1.20 -17.73 6.32
C PRO A 54 2.39 -16.82 6.66
N ASN A 55 2.78 -16.80 7.93
CA ASN A 55 4.00 -16.10 8.34
C ASN A 55 5.23 -16.73 7.68
N GLY A 56 6.12 -15.88 7.16
CA GLY A 56 7.29 -16.36 6.39
C GLY A 56 7.02 -16.67 4.91
N ALA A 57 5.79 -16.51 4.41
CA ALA A 57 5.45 -16.76 2.99
C ALA A 57 6.14 -15.82 1.99
N GLY A 58 6.75 -14.71 2.44
CA GLY A 58 7.45 -13.75 1.57
C GLY A 58 6.67 -12.47 1.24
N LYS A 59 5.48 -12.26 1.84
CA LYS A 59 4.58 -11.12 1.57
C LYS A 59 5.28 -9.76 1.71
N SER A 60 5.86 -9.46 2.87
CA SER A 60 6.57 -8.20 3.11
C SER A 60 7.81 -8.06 2.22
N SER A 61 8.46 -9.18 1.86
CA SER A 61 9.55 -9.18 0.88
C SER A 61 9.05 -8.77 -0.51
N MET A 62 7.86 -9.20 -0.91
CA MET A 62 7.22 -8.77 -2.16
C MET A 62 6.90 -7.28 -2.14
N LEU A 63 6.32 -6.73 -1.07
CA LEU A 63 6.12 -5.29 -0.94
C LEU A 63 7.45 -4.51 -0.97
N ASN A 64 8.53 -5.08 -0.40
CA ASN A 64 9.86 -4.48 -0.49
C ASN A 64 10.41 -4.47 -1.93
N VAL A 65 10.08 -5.45 -2.76
CA VAL A 65 10.40 -5.45 -4.20
C VAL A 65 9.58 -4.38 -4.92
N ILE A 66 8.28 -4.31 -4.69
CA ILE A 66 7.38 -3.33 -5.31
C ILE A 66 7.82 -1.90 -4.96
N SER A 67 8.14 -1.63 -3.69
CA SER A 67 8.57 -0.31 -3.21
C SER A 67 10.03 0.04 -3.44
N GLY A 68 10.82 -0.89 -4.07
CA GLY A 68 12.22 -0.64 -4.43
C GLY A 68 13.23 -0.76 -3.28
N PHE A 69 12.80 -1.28 -2.10
CA PHE A 69 13.72 -1.60 -1.01
C PHE A 69 14.61 -2.80 -1.33
N TYR A 70 14.03 -3.80 -2.03
CA TYR A 70 14.77 -4.96 -2.48
C TYR A 70 14.82 -5.02 -4.00
N LYS A 71 16.00 -5.38 -4.51
CA LYS A 71 16.20 -5.69 -5.91
C LYS A 71 16.14 -7.21 -6.07
N PRO A 72 15.17 -7.76 -6.83
CA PRO A 72 15.14 -9.18 -7.10
C PRO A 72 16.40 -9.60 -7.93
N GLN A 73 16.86 -10.81 -7.72
CA GLN A 73 17.97 -11.37 -8.50
C GLN A 73 17.54 -11.80 -9.88
N GLU A 74 16.29 -12.25 -10.01
CA GLU A 74 15.68 -12.67 -11.28
C GLU A 74 14.29 -12.09 -11.43
N GLY A 75 13.81 -12.01 -12.67
CA GLY A 75 12.50 -11.45 -12.99
C GLY A 75 12.52 -9.96 -13.29
N GLU A 76 11.36 -9.44 -13.56
CA GLU A 76 11.15 -8.06 -14.00
C GLU A 76 9.95 -7.43 -13.30
N VAL A 77 10.09 -6.16 -12.94
CA VAL A 77 8.98 -5.33 -12.48
C VAL A 77 8.64 -4.35 -13.58
N HIS A 78 7.37 -4.32 -14.00
CA HIS A 78 6.86 -3.36 -14.97
C HIS A 78 5.87 -2.43 -14.27
N PHE A 79 5.94 -1.14 -14.57
CA PHE A 79 5.03 -0.13 -14.06
C PHE A 79 4.44 0.65 -15.23
N ARG A 80 3.11 0.66 -15.36
CA ARG A 80 2.37 1.26 -16.48
C ARG A 80 2.93 0.83 -17.84
N GLY A 81 3.09 -0.49 -18.00
CA GLY A 81 3.57 -1.12 -19.22
C GLY A 81 5.06 -0.96 -19.52
N LYS A 82 5.82 -0.24 -18.70
CA LYS A 82 7.27 -0.03 -18.89
C LYS A 82 8.07 -0.82 -17.87
N LYS A 83 9.09 -1.53 -18.35
CA LYS A 83 10.05 -2.21 -17.46
C LYS A 83 10.69 -1.17 -16.53
N ARG A 84 10.57 -1.40 -15.23
CA ARG A 84 11.16 -0.55 -14.20
C ARG A 84 12.60 -1.00 -13.94
N PRO A 85 13.61 -0.14 -14.16
CA PRO A 85 14.96 -0.46 -13.77
C PRO A 85 15.08 -0.54 -12.24
N PRO A 86 16.13 -1.14 -11.68
CA PRO A 86 16.39 -1.08 -10.26
C PRO A 86 16.41 0.38 -9.77
N MET A 87 15.51 0.71 -8.85
CA MET A 87 15.32 2.07 -8.34
C MET A 87 15.40 2.08 -6.82
N ARG A 88 15.85 3.21 -6.27
CA ARG A 88 15.79 3.43 -4.81
C ARG A 88 14.36 3.81 -4.39
N PRO A 89 13.94 3.57 -3.14
CA PRO A 89 12.57 3.84 -2.67
C PRO A 89 12.07 5.26 -2.98
N TYR A 90 12.91 6.28 -2.81
CA TYR A 90 12.53 7.66 -3.11
C TYR A 90 12.22 7.91 -4.60
N GLN A 91 12.84 7.14 -5.51
CA GLN A 91 12.57 7.22 -6.95
C GLN A 91 11.24 6.53 -7.28
N VAL A 92 10.95 5.42 -6.58
CA VAL A 92 9.66 4.71 -6.69
C VAL A 92 8.53 5.59 -6.14
N ALA A 93 8.76 6.29 -5.02
CA ALA A 93 7.79 7.24 -4.48
C ALA A 93 7.47 8.38 -5.47
N ARG A 94 8.46 8.86 -6.23
CA ARG A 94 8.25 9.87 -7.29
C ARG A 94 7.46 9.35 -8.50
N GLN A 95 7.30 8.03 -8.63
CA GLN A 95 6.43 7.41 -9.63
C GLN A 95 4.98 7.30 -9.17
N GLY A 96 4.64 7.83 -7.99
CA GLY A 96 3.30 7.76 -7.43
C GLY A 96 3.04 6.51 -6.58
N VAL A 97 4.09 5.85 -6.07
CA VAL A 97 3.92 4.68 -5.16
C VAL A 97 4.21 5.12 -3.73
N ALA A 98 3.20 5.14 -2.86
CA ALA A 98 3.37 5.36 -1.42
C ALA A 98 3.22 4.05 -0.64
N ARG A 99 3.76 4.03 0.58
CA ARG A 99 3.69 2.86 1.46
C ARG A 99 3.53 3.27 2.91
N THR A 100 2.67 2.53 3.64
CA THR A 100 2.71 2.47 5.10
C THR A 100 3.66 1.34 5.54
N PHE A 101 4.11 1.37 6.76
CA PHE A 101 5.01 0.34 7.31
C PHE A 101 4.29 -0.45 8.39
N GLN A 102 4.64 -1.72 8.54
CA GLN A 102 4.12 -2.58 9.61
C GLN A 102 4.36 -1.95 10.99
N ASN A 103 5.57 -1.44 11.23
CA ASN A 103 5.88 -0.65 12.42
C ASN A 103 5.64 0.83 12.13
N ILE A 104 4.84 1.47 12.96
CA ILE A 104 4.52 2.90 12.84
C ILE A 104 5.80 3.74 12.80
N ALA A 105 6.03 4.41 11.68
CA ALA A 105 7.23 5.23 11.44
C ALA A 105 6.90 6.74 11.50
N LEU A 106 6.20 7.17 12.55
CA LEU A 106 5.83 8.57 12.77
C LEU A 106 6.86 9.27 13.67
N PHE A 107 6.99 10.59 13.50
CA PHE A 107 7.82 11.44 14.34
C PHE A 107 7.06 11.79 15.62
N GLU A 108 7.33 11.09 16.72
CA GLU A 108 6.54 11.16 17.95
C GLU A 108 6.48 12.57 18.59
N GLY A 109 7.53 13.37 18.43
CA GLY A 109 7.61 14.75 18.94
C GLY A 109 6.87 15.78 18.08
N MET A 110 6.47 15.43 16.86
CA MET A 110 5.76 16.33 15.94
C MET A 110 4.25 16.18 16.10
N SER A 111 3.52 17.25 15.75
CA SER A 111 2.06 17.19 15.69
C SER A 111 1.56 16.24 14.58
N VAL A 112 0.29 15.85 14.64
CA VAL A 112 -0.39 15.10 13.57
C VAL A 112 -0.25 15.84 12.24
N LEU A 113 -0.59 17.13 12.21
CA LEU A 113 -0.48 17.97 11.02
C LEU A 113 0.94 17.93 10.43
N ASP A 114 1.97 18.14 11.26
CA ASP A 114 3.34 18.20 10.80
C ASP A 114 3.82 16.82 10.28
N ASN A 115 3.40 15.72 10.92
CA ASN A 115 3.67 14.38 10.43
C ASN A 115 3.08 14.15 9.04
N ILE A 116 1.82 14.54 8.81
CA ILE A 116 1.15 14.38 7.52
C ILE A 116 1.81 15.29 6.47
N MET A 117 2.18 16.52 6.83
CA MET A 117 2.92 17.44 5.97
C MET A 117 4.23 16.86 5.44
N THR A 118 4.91 15.94 6.18
CA THR A 118 6.10 15.26 5.65
C THR A 118 5.80 14.42 4.40
N GLY A 119 4.57 13.92 4.24
CA GLY A 119 4.13 13.22 3.03
C GLY A 119 4.13 14.10 1.78
N ARG A 120 4.01 15.44 1.95
CA ARG A 120 4.03 16.42 0.86
C ARG A 120 5.43 16.77 0.33
N MET A 121 6.50 16.26 0.95
CA MET A 121 7.88 16.62 0.57
C MET A 121 8.20 16.37 -0.90
N GLY A 122 7.57 15.37 -1.53
CA GLY A 122 7.71 15.09 -2.97
C GLY A 122 7.10 16.15 -3.88
N HIS A 123 6.16 16.95 -3.38
CA HIS A 123 5.44 18.01 -4.13
C HIS A 123 6.10 19.38 -4.04
N ILE A 124 7.08 19.55 -3.14
CA ILE A 124 7.81 20.81 -2.96
C ILE A 124 8.75 21.02 -4.16
N LYS A 125 8.48 22.04 -4.96
CA LYS A 125 9.25 22.41 -6.16
C LYS A 125 10.11 23.65 -5.95
N SER A 126 9.83 24.45 -4.91
CA SER A 126 10.60 25.66 -4.59
C SER A 126 12.01 25.32 -4.13
N ASN A 127 13.00 26.10 -4.58
CA ASN A 127 14.39 25.92 -4.16
C ASN A 127 14.62 26.46 -2.74
N MET A 128 15.72 26.01 -2.09
CA MET A 128 16.04 26.40 -0.70
C MET A 128 16.11 27.93 -0.50
N LEU A 129 16.54 28.70 -1.51
CA LEU A 129 16.63 30.16 -1.43
C LEU A 129 15.22 30.81 -1.43
N ALA A 130 14.29 30.31 -2.25
CA ALA A 130 12.92 30.79 -2.26
C ALA A 130 12.19 30.46 -0.94
N GLN A 131 12.48 29.30 -0.35
CA GLN A 131 11.97 28.92 0.97
C GLN A 131 12.55 29.80 2.10
N ALA A 132 13.83 30.13 2.03
CA ALA A 132 14.49 30.97 3.05
C ALA A 132 13.94 32.41 3.10
N ILE A 133 13.50 32.96 1.95
CA ILE A 133 12.93 34.32 1.85
C ILE A 133 11.42 34.31 2.21
N TRP A 134 10.80 33.13 2.26
CA TRP A 134 9.38 32.90 2.62
C TRP A 134 8.40 33.87 1.96
N ALA A 135 8.64 34.24 0.68
CA ALA A 135 7.84 35.17 -0.06
C ALA A 135 7.34 34.60 -1.40
N GLY A 136 6.14 34.96 -1.77
CA GLY A 136 5.58 34.73 -3.10
C GLY A 136 5.29 33.28 -3.40
N LYS A 137 6.14 32.62 -4.21
CA LYS A 137 5.90 31.28 -4.73
C LYS A 137 5.98 30.18 -3.66
N ALA A 138 6.92 30.30 -2.70
CA ALA A 138 7.09 29.34 -1.62
C ALA A 138 5.89 29.37 -0.63
N GLN A 139 5.39 30.56 -0.31
CA GLN A 139 4.22 30.71 0.56
C GLN A 139 2.93 30.15 -0.08
N ARG A 140 2.76 30.34 -1.40
CA ARG A 140 1.62 29.76 -2.12
C ARG A 140 1.69 28.25 -2.11
N GLU A 141 2.85 27.68 -2.41
CA GLU A 141 3.10 26.24 -2.42
C GLU A 141 2.87 25.60 -1.02
N GLU A 142 3.28 26.28 0.04
CA GLU A 142 3.01 25.82 1.41
C GLU A 142 1.52 25.85 1.74
N ASN A 143 0.80 26.91 1.35
CA ASN A 143 -0.65 26.98 1.57
C ASN A 143 -1.39 25.87 0.81
N GLU A 144 -1.05 25.64 -0.46
CA GLU A 144 -1.62 24.56 -1.28
C GLU A 144 -1.37 23.17 -0.63
N ASN A 145 -0.15 22.92 -0.16
CA ASN A 145 0.19 21.69 0.53
C ASN A 145 -0.57 21.55 1.86
N ARG A 146 -0.72 22.65 2.59
CA ARG A 146 -1.47 22.65 3.85
C ARG A 146 -2.96 22.38 3.63
N GLU A 147 -3.57 23.00 2.63
CA GLU A 147 -4.96 22.74 2.26
C GLU A 147 -5.18 21.28 1.84
N ALA A 148 -4.25 20.70 1.10
CA ALA A 148 -4.31 19.27 0.75
C ALA A 148 -4.27 18.39 2.00
N VAL A 149 -3.41 18.71 2.96
CA VAL A 149 -3.31 17.94 4.22
C VAL A 149 -4.55 18.14 5.10
N GLU A 150 -5.12 19.35 5.18
CA GLU A 150 -6.35 19.58 5.95
C GLU A 150 -7.52 18.78 5.35
N ARG A 151 -7.64 18.64 4.02
CA ARG A 151 -8.65 17.76 3.39
C ARG A 151 -8.48 16.30 3.81
N ILE A 152 -7.25 15.80 3.90
CA ILE A 152 -6.96 14.43 4.34
C ILE A 152 -7.29 14.25 5.83
N ILE A 153 -7.00 15.27 6.65
CA ILE A 153 -7.35 15.29 8.09
C ILE A 153 -8.88 15.22 8.26
N ASP A 154 -9.61 15.95 7.45
CA ASP A 154 -11.07 15.94 7.45
C ASP A 154 -11.62 14.59 6.97
N PHE A 155 -11.10 14.09 5.88
CA PHE A 155 -11.48 12.79 5.31
C PHE A 155 -11.30 11.62 6.31
N LEU A 156 -10.16 11.60 7.04
CA LEU A 156 -9.87 10.55 8.02
C LEU A 156 -10.43 10.85 9.42
N GLU A 157 -11.24 11.89 9.59
CA GLU A 157 -11.92 12.25 10.84
C GLU A 157 -10.95 12.46 12.02
N ILE A 158 -9.80 13.10 11.78
CA ILE A 158 -8.76 13.34 12.80
C ILE A 158 -8.52 14.81 13.12
N GLN A 159 -9.51 15.68 12.83
CA GLN A 159 -9.43 17.13 13.04
C GLN A 159 -9.17 17.49 14.50
N ALA A 160 -9.83 16.78 15.44
CA ALA A 160 -9.73 17.05 16.86
C ALA A 160 -8.31 16.89 17.40
N ILE A 161 -7.50 16.03 16.78
CA ILE A 161 -6.13 15.70 17.23
C ILE A 161 -5.04 16.34 16.38
N ARG A 162 -5.36 17.13 15.36
CA ARG A 162 -4.39 17.64 14.37
C ARG A 162 -3.17 18.37 14.95
N LYS A 163 -3.33 19.01 16.14
CA LYS A 163 -2.25 19.71 16.87
C LYS A 163 -1.61 18.88 17.97
N THR A 164 -2.10 17.66 18.20
CA THR A 164 -1.59 16.78 19.25
C THR A 164 -0.28 16.14 18.81
N PRO A 165 0.76 16.09 19.65
CA PRO A 165 1.95 15.31 19.39
C PRO A 165 1.61 13.83 19.22
N VAL A 166 2.08 13.21 18.14
CA VAL A 166 1.74 11.83 17.76
C VAL A 166 2.12 10.82 18.85
N GLY A 167 3.20 11.06 19.58
CA GLY A 167 3.62 10.19 20.69
C GLY A 167 2.56 9.98 21.77
N ARG A 168 1.59 10.91 21.91
CA ARG A 168 0.49 10.84 22.89
C ARG A 168 -0.76 10.12 22.40
N LEU A 169 -0.81 9.74 21.14
CA LEU A 169 -1.99 9.12 20.54
C LEU A 169 -2.08 7.63 20.88
N PRO A 170 -3.31 7.10 21.04
CA PRO A 170 -3.57 5.66 21.01
C PRO A 170 -3.09 5.04 19.69
N TYR A 171 -2.87 3.73 19.71
CA TYR A 171 -2.29 3.01 18.58
C TYR A 171 -3.14 3.12 17.30
N GLY A 172 -4.45 2.92 17.36
CA GLY A 172 -5.35 3.04 16.21
C GLY A 172 -5.31 4.42 15.56
N LEU A 173 -5.26 5.50 16.37
CA LEU A 173 -5.10 6.86 15.83
C LEU A 173 -3.72 7.08 15.19
N LYS A 174 -2.65 6.48 15.73
CA LYS A 174 -1.33 6.52 15.07
C LYS A 174 -1.37 5.86 13.69
N LYS A 175 -2.03 4.71 13.55
CA LYS A 175 -2.22 4.02 12.26
C LYS A 175 -3.02 4.90 11.28
N ARG A 176 -4.06 5.58 11.76
CA ARG A 176 -4.85 6.53 10.95
C ARG A 176 -4.00 7.72 10.46
N VAL A 177 -3.10 8.24 11.31
CA VAL A 177 -2.13 9.30 10.93
C VAL A 177 -1.09 8.77 9.93
N GLU A 178 -0.67 7.51 10.04
CA GLU A 178 0.24 6.89 9.08
C GLU A 178 -0.39 6.76 7.69
N LEU A 179 -1.66 6.34 7.62
CA LEU A 179 -2.45 6.34 6.39
C LEU A 179 -2.56 7.76 5.82
N ALA A 180 -2.91 8.76 6.65
CA ALA A 180 -2.98 10.16 6.26
C ALA A 180 -1.67 10.66 5.62
N ARG A 181 -0.53 10.33 6.22
CA ARG A 181 0.78 10.71 5.69
C ARG A 181 1.08 10.07 4.34
N ALA A 182 0.70 8.81 4.15
CA ALA A 182 0.86 8.13 2.88
C ALA A 182 -0.04 8.74 1.79
N LEU A 183 -1.30 9.08 2.12
CA LEU A 183 -2.24 9.76 1.23
C LEU A 183 -1.79 11.18 0.87
N ALA A 184 -1.10 11.87 1.77
CA ALA A 184 -0.54 13.19 1.50
C ALA A 184 0.46 13.22 0.35
N ALA A 185 1.03 12.08 -0.03
CA ALA A 185 1.86 11.95 -1.22
C ALA A 185 1.03 11.88 -2.53
N GLU A 186 -0.31 11.89 -2.46
CA GLU A 186 -1.23 11.72 -3.61
C GLU A 186 -0.82 10.52 -4.49
N PRO A 187 -0.78 9.29 -3.92
CA PRO A 187 -0.25 8.15 -4.64
C PRO A 187 -1.22 7.61 -5.68
N ASP A 188 -0.68 7.15 -6.82
CA ASP A 188 -1.41 6.31 -7.78
C ASP A 188 -1.56 4.87 -7.25
N LEU A 189 -0.52 4.37 -6.53
CA LEU A 189 -0.49 3.06 -5.89
C LEU A 189 -0.12 3.19 -4.41
N LEU A 190 -1.02 2.79 -3.54
CA LEU A 190 -0.83 2.77 -2.08
C LEU A 190 -0.57 1.33 -1.61
N LEU A 191 0.58 1.12 -0.97
CA LEU A 191 0.98 -0.15 -0.39
C LEU A 191 0.71 -0.12 1.12
N LEU A 192 -0.17 -0.99 1.60
CA LEU A 192 -0.56 -1.11 3.01
C LEU A 192 0.00 -2.42 3.59
N ASP A 193 0.84 -2.32 4.60
CA ASP A 193 1.48 -3.47 5.26
C ASP A 193 0.85 -3.68 6.63
N GLU A 194 -0.10 -4.60 6.72
CA GLU A 194 -0.89 -4.94 7.92
C GLU A 194 -1.51 -3.68 8.58
N PRO A 195 -2.32 -2.90 7.84
CA PRO A 195 -2.83 -1.63 8.35
C PRO A 195 -3.70 -1.77 9.59
N MET A 196 -4.33 -2.92 9.80
CA MET A 196 -5.27 -3.19 10.90
C MET A 196 -4.68 -4.02 12.04
N ALA A 197 -3.38 -4.38 11.97
CA ALA A 197 -2.73 -5.14 13.02
C ALA A 197 -2.77 -4.37 14.35
N GLY A 198 -3.17 -5.07 15.43
CA GLY A 198 -3.23 -4.50 16.78
C GLY A 198 -4.43 -3.58 17.07
N MET A 199 -5.37 -3.45 16.14
CA MET A 199 -6.61 -2.70 16.30
C MET A 199 -7.72 -3.58 16.92
N ASN A 200 -8.64 -2.95 17.67
CA ASN A 200 -9.88 -3.57 18.09
C ASN A 200 -10.89 -3.64 16.91
N VAL A 201 -12.05 -4.25 17.12
CA VAL A 201 -13.05 -4.48 16.06
C VAL A 201 -13.54 -3.17 15.45
N GLU A 202 -13.92 -2.19 16.27
CA GLU A 202 -14.43 -0.89 15.82
C GLU A 202 -13.35 -0.11 15.03
N GLU A 203 -12.11 -0.11 15.51
CA GLU A 203 -10.99 0.52 14.80
C GLU A 203 -10.69 -0.15 13.45
N LYS A 204 -10.87 -1.49 13.35
CA LYS A 204 -10.73 -2.22 12.09
C LYS A 204 -11.84 -1.88 11.10
N GLU A 205 -13.09 -1.80 11.56
CA GLU A 205 -14.24 -1.40 10.73
C GLU A 205 -14.04 0.01 10.17
N ASP A 206 -13.62 0.96 11.00
CA ASP A 206 -13.29 2.32 10.57
C ASP A 206 -12.17 2.33 9.53
N MET A 207 -11.08 1.58 9.78
CA MET A 207 -9.95 1.51 8.85
C MET A 207 -10.35 0.86 7.52
N SER A 208 -11.18 -0.19 7.55
CA SER A 208 -11.74 -0.83 6.35
C SER A 208 -12.53 0.17 5.52
N ARG A 209 -13.41 0.94 6.17
CA ARG A 209 -14.19 2.00 5.52
C ARG A 209 -13.27 3.03 4.87
N PHE A 210 -12.26 3.54 5.59
CA PHE A 210 -11.32 4.51 5.01
C PHE A 210 -10.54 3.95 3.83
N ILE A 211 -10.17 2.68 3.84
CA ILE A 211 -9.46 2.05 2.72
C ILE A 211 -10.37 1.99 1.47
N LEU A 212 -11.64 1.62 1.65
CA LEU A 212 -12.63 1.62 0.57
C LEU A 212 -12.87 3.05 0.05
N ASP A 213 -13.10 4.01 0.95
CA ASP A 213 -13.33 5.41 0.58
C ASP A 213 -12.12 6.01 -0.16
N VAL A 214 -10.88 5.66 0.22
CA VAL A 214 -9.65 6.06 -0.51
C VAL A 214 -9.65 5.52 -1.93
N ASN A 215 -10.05 4.27 -2.13
CA ASN A 215 -10.12 3.68 -3.45
C ASN A 215 -11.23 4.35 -4.28
N ASP A 216 -12.42 4.52 -3.72
CA ASP A 216 -13.59 5.05 -4.42
C ASP A 216 -13.47 6.55 -4.73
N GLU A 217 -13.10 7.38 -3.73
CA GLU A 217 -13.12 8.84 -3.89
C GLU A 217 -11.87 9.39 -4.59
N PHE A 218 -10.70 8.78 -4.33
CA PHE A 218 -9.44 9.24 -4.93
C PHE A 218 -9.01 8.40 -6.15
N GLY A 219 -9.69 7.28 -6.43
CA GLY A 219 -9.31 6.35 -7.50
C GLY A 219 -7.95 5.69 -7.27
N THR A 220 -7.47 5.69 -6.01
CA THR A 220 -6.15 5.18 -5.66
C THR A 220 -6.14 3.65 -5.75
N THR A 221 -5.22 3.09 -6.53
CA THR A 221 -4.97 1.64 -6.53
C THR A 221 -4.35 1.22 -5.20
N ILE A 222 -4.82 0.13 -4.61
CA ILE A 222 -4.34 -0.32 -3.31
C ILE A 222 -3.79 -1.75 -3.42
N ALA A 223 -2.60 -1.98 -2.87
CA ALA A 223 -2.10 -3.32 -2.60
C ALA A 223 -1.90 -3.47 -1.10
N LEU A 224 -2.56 -4.44 -0.48
CA LEU A 224 -2.53 -4.63 0.97
C LEU A 224 -2.05 -6.01 1.36
N ILE A 225 -1.28 -6.08 2.45
CA ILE A 225 -1.02 -7.31 3.19
C ILE A 225 -1.94 -7.32 4.39
N GLU A 226 -2.72 -8.36 4.54
CA GLU A 226 -3.51 -8.64 5.74
C GLU A 226 -3.52 -10.14 6.03
N HIS A 227 -3.80 -10.47 7.29
CA HIS A 227 -3.92 -11.85 7.75
C HIS A 227 -5.31 -12.18 8.30
N ASP A 228 -6.16 -11.18 8.46
CA ASP A 228 -7.58 -11.34 8.82
C ASP A 228 -8.38 -11.64 7.54
N MET A 229 -8.75 -12.92 7.35
CA MET A 229 -9.43 -13.36 6.14
C MET A 229 -10.78 -12.68 5.93
N GLY A 230 -11.50 -12.35 7.03
CA GLY A 230 -12.77 -11.60 6.92
C GLY A 230 -12.54 -10.26 6.24
N VAL A 231 -11.59 -9.50 6.76
CA VAL A 231 -11.20 -8.19 6.20
C VAL A 231 -10.75 -8.30 4.74
N VAL A 232 -9.94 -9.31 4.41
CA VAL A 232 -9.46 -9.51 3.03
C VAL A 232 -10.60 -9.79 2.07
N MET A 233 -11.55 -10.66 2.47
CA MET A 233 -12.70 -11.02 1.62
C MET A 233 -13.65 -9.84 1.40
N ASP A 234 -13.79 -8.97 2.40
CA ASP A 234 -14.70 -7.82 2.33
C ASP A 234 -14.10 -6.63 1.55
N LEU A 235 -12.77 -6.49 1.55
CA LEU A 235 -12.11 -5.32 0.94
C LEU A 235 -11.59 -5.55 -0.47
N SER A 236 -11.21 -6.79 -0.81
CA SER A 236 -10.35 -7.02 -1.98
C SER A 236 -11.12 -7.40 -3.23
N ASP A 237 -10.76 -6.83 -4.37
CA ASP A 237 -11.25 -7.27 -5.68
C ASP A 237 -10.59 -8.57 -6.12
N ARG A 238 -9.28 -8.69 -5.87
CA ARG A 238 -8.49 -9.88 -6.19
C ARG A 238 -7.46 -10.15 -5.10
N VAL A 239 -7.16 -11.42 -4.93
CA VAL A 239 -6.27 -11.92 -3.89
C VAL A 239 -5.17 -12.77 -4.52
N VAL A 240 -3.91 -12.52 -4.17
CA VAL A 240 -2.79 -13.41 -4.45
C VAL A 240 -2.35 -14.08 -3.15
N VAL A 241 -2.23 -15.40 -3.19
CA VAL A 241 -1.85 -16.19 -2.03
C VAL A 241 -0.43 -16.70 -2.20
N MET A 242 0.39 -16.45 -1.18
CA MET A 242 1.78 -16.87 -1.14
C MET A 242 1.99 -17.90 -0.02
N ASP A 243 2.77 -18.93 -0.30
CA ASP A 243 3.25 -19.87 0.70
C ASP A 243 4.69 -20.28 0.40
N TYR A 244 5.58 -20.29 1.41
CA TYR A 244 7.01 -20.59 1.30
C TYR A 244 7.70 -19.98 0.08
N GLY A 245 7.35 -18.72 -0.25
CA GLY A 245 7.90 -17.97 -1.38
C GLY A 245 7.33 -18.37 -2.74
N ARG A 246 6.26 -19.15 -2.82
CA ARG A 246 5.54 -19.53 -4.05
C ARG A 246 4.14 -18.90 -4.08
N LYS A 247 3.62 -18.72 -5.28
CA LYS A 247 2.21 -18.34 -5.47
C LYS A 247 1.39 -19.61 -5.56
N ILE A 248 0.43 -19.79 -4.63
CA ILE A 248 -0.45 -20.96 -4.55
C ILE A 248 -1.90 -20.62 -4.93
N GLY A 249 -2.24 -19.35 -5.05
CA GLY A 249 -3.57 -18.89 -5.49
C GLY A 249 -3.51 -17.49 -6.07
N ASP A 250 -4.40 -17.20 -7.02
CA ASP A 250 -4.53 -15.89 -7.64
C ASP A 250 -5.92 -15.78 -8.30
N GLY A 251 -6.81 -14.96 -7.75
CA GLY A 251 -8.18 -14.83 -8.24
C GLY A 251 -9.04 -13.90 -7.39
N THR A 252 -10.34 -13.98 -7.56
CA THR A 252 -11.32 -13.31 -6.70
C THR A 252 -11.29 -13.89 -5.28
N PRO A 253 -11.80 -13.16 -4.25
CA PRO A 253 -11.93 -13.70 -2.90
C PRO A 253 -12.62 -15.06 -2.86
N ASP A 254 -13.71 -15.25 -3.59
CA ASP A 254 -14.46 -16.51 -3.63
C ASP A 254 -13.66 -17.66 -4.26
N GLU A 255 -12.93 -17.39 -5.35
CA GLU A 255 -12.06 -18.39 -5.99
C GLU A 255 -10.95 -18.84 -5.03
N VAL A 256 -10.33 -17.89 -4.34
CA VAL A 256 -9.25 -18.18 -3.37
C VAL A 256 -9.77 -18.92 -2.15
N ARG A 257 -10.95 -18.55 -1.63
CA ARG A 257 -11.61 -19.21 -0.50
C ARG A 257 -11.93 -20.69 -0.76
N ASN A 258 -12.24 -21.03 -2.01
CA ASN A 258 -12.60 -22.38 -2.42
C ASN A 258 -11.40 -23.19 -2.98
N ASN A 259 -10.20 -22.61 -3.01
CA ASN A 259 -9.00 -23.29 -3.49
C ASN A 259 -8.43 -24.22 -2.41
N GLN A 260 -8.38 -25.53 -2.70
CA GLN A 260 -7.92 -26.55 -1.74
C GLN A 260 -6.47 -26.33 -1.30
N GLU A 261 -5.56 -25.96 -2.21
CA GLU A 261 -4.16 -25.69 -1.89
C GLU A 261 -4.01 -24.51 -0.91
N VAL A 262 -4.85 -23.49 -1.05
CA VAL A 262 -4.91 -22.36 -0.12
C VAL A 262 -5.44 -22.79 1.25
N ILE A 263 -6.51 -23.58 1.28
CA ILE A 263 -7.10 -24.11 2.53
C ILE A 263 -6.05 -24.92 3.29
N ASP A 264 -5.35 -25.81 2.61
CA ASP A 264 -4.36 -26.70 3.19
C ASP A 264 -3.16 -25.91 3.75
N ALA A 265 -2.70 -24.86 3.05
CA ALA A 265 -1.62 -23.99 3.52
C ALA A 265 -1.98 -23.28 4.84
N TYR A 266 -3.25 -22.85 5.02
CA TYR A 266 -3.71 -22.20 6.25
C TYR A 266 -4.01 -23.19 7.38
N LEU A 267 -4.39 -24.43 7.06
CA LEU A 267 -4.61 -25.49 8.05
C LEU A 267 -3.31 -26.20 8.49
N GLY A 268 -2.18 -25.87 7.86
CA GLY A 268 -0.88 -26.48 8.16
C GLY A 268 -0.79 -27.95 7.73
N VAL A 269 -1.59 -28.37 6.72
CA VAL A 269 -1.47 -29.69 6.13
C VAL A 269 -0.22 -29.71 5.26
N ALA A 270 0.79 -30.48 5.69
CA ALA A 270 2.02 -30.63 4.92
C ALA A 270 1.70 -31.34 3.59
N HIS A 271 2.02 -30.71 2.49
CA HIS A 271 2.11 -31.38 1.21
C HIS A 271 3.50 -32.05 1.12
N ASP A 272 3.52 -33.39 1.07
CA ASP A 272 4.72 -34.21 0.83
C ASP A 272 5.31 -33.97 -0.57
#